data_b3fbdb126340724023183985a52cf3f4
#
_entry.id   b3fbdb126340724023183985a52cf3f4
#
_cell.length_a   1.000
_cell.length_b   1.000
_cell.length_c   1.000
_cell.angle_alpha   90.00
_cell.angle_beta   90.00
_cell.angle_gamma   90.00
#
_symmetry.space_group_name_H-M   'P 1'
#
loop_
_entity.id
_entity.type
_entity.pdbx_description
1 polymer ?
#
loop_
_entity_poly.entity_id
_entity_poly.type
_entity_poly.pdbx_seq_one_letter_code
_entity_poly.pdbx_strand_id
1 'polypeptide(L)'
;MSDSNVLDNADRRNFLGNATAGVAAVGAAAACWPFISSMNPSSDTLEKASTEVNISGIAVGQSQTVSWGGKPVFVVHRTPEQIASVKNSQGGKEPQADSERTKQPEWLVVVGVCTHMGCIPSRTEEGWLCPCHGSLYDNSGRILHGPAPKNLAVPPYKFVSNDKIIIGEA
;
A
#
# COMPACT_ATOMS: atom_id res chain seq x y z
N MET A 1 -63.03 -40.79 6.55
CA MET A 1 -62.84 -39.57 5.68
C MET A 1 -62.28 -38.37 6.43
N SER A 2 -61.63 -38.56 7.59
CA SER A 2 -61.05 -37.42 8.40
C SER A 2 -59.58 -37.17 8.26
N ASP A 3 -58.79 -38.14 7.75
CA ASP A 3 -57.33 -38.02 7.76
C ASP A 3 -56.71 -37.14 6.61
N SER A 4 -57.40 -37.07 5.47
CA SER A 4 -56.90 -36.26 4.34
C SER A 4 -56.93 -34.75 4.61
N ASN A 5 -57.90 -34.25 5.39
CA ASN A 5 -57.97 -32.81 5.73
C ASN A 5 -56.89 -32.37 6.75
N VAL A 6 -56.44 -33.29 7.60
CA VAL A 6 -55.41 -32.97 8.62
C VAL A 6 -54.02 -32.91 7.96
N LEU A 7 -53.74 -33.79 7.02
CA LEU A 7 -52.49 -33.79 6.26
C LEU A 7 -52.39 -32.57 5.34
N ASP A 8 -53.47 -32.20 4.64
CA ASP A 8 -53.49 -31.01 3.78
C ASP A 8 -53.28 -29.72 4.57
N ASN A 9 -53.78 -29.60 5.79
CA ASN A 9 -53.52 -28.46 6.68
C ASN A 9 -52.09 -28.43 7.21
N ALA A 10 -51.46 -29.56 7.47
CA ALA A 10 -50.09 -29.65 7.91
C ALA A 10 -49.11 -29.23 6.79
N ASP A 11 -49.34 -29.68 5.56
CA ASP A 11 -48.55 -29.34 4.40
C ASP A 11 -48.63 -27.86 4.03
N ARG A 12 -49.84 -27.29 4.08
CA ARG A 12 -50.09 -25.84 3.89
C ARG A 12 -49.35 -25.01 4.95
N ARG A 13 -49.41 -25.42 6.20
CA ARG A 13 -48.72 -24.73 7.30
C ARG A 13 -47.22 -24.78 7.14
N ASN A 14 -46.66 -25.95 6.78
CA ASN A 14 -45.23 -26.13 6.54
C ASN A 14 -44.77 -25.32 5.32
N PHE A 15 -45.57 -25.30 4.25
CA PHE A 15 -45.26 -24.47 3.08
C PHE A 15 -45.24 -22.99 3.43
N LEU A 16 -46.26 -22.49 4.13
CA LEU A 16 -46.28 -21.08 4.55
C LEU A 16 -45.13 -20.73 5.51
N GLY A 17 -44.80 -21.64 6.43
CA GLY A 17 -43.68 -21.48 7.33
C GLY A 17 -42.32 -21.38 6.59
N ASN A 18 -42.13 -22.30 5.64
CA ASN A 18 -40.92 -22.29 4.83
C ASN A 18 -40.83 -21.07 3.90
N ALA A 19 -41.93 -20.67 3.29
CA ALA A 19 -42.01 -19.48 2.45
C ALA A 19 -41.72 -18.21 3.26
N THR A 20 -42.29 -18.08 4.46
CA THR A 20 -42.06 -16.96 5.37
C THR A 20 -40.58 -16.92 5.81
N ALA A 21 -40.00 -18.06 6.18
CA ALA A 21 -38.60 -18.16 6.56
C ALA A 21 -37.69 -17.77 5.40
N GLY A 22 -37.99 -18.19 4.17
CA GLY A 22 -37.24 -17.80 2.97
C GLY A 22 -37.27 -16.30 2.71
N VAL A 23 -38.47 -15.70 2.76
CA VAL A 23 -38.61 -14.23 2.61
C VAL A 23 -37.88 -13.47 3.73
N ALA A 24 -37.99 -13.95 4.98
CA ALA A 24 -37.32 -13.35 6.11
C ALA A 24 -35.78 -13.41 5.95
N ALA A 25 -35.25 -14.54 5.46
CA ALA A 25 -33.80 -14.69 5.20
C ALA A 25 -33.32 -13.73 4.12
N VAL A 26 -34.05 -13.59 3.00
CA VAL A 26 -33.76 -12.64 1.93
C VAL A 26 -33.84 -11.20 2.44
N GLY A 27 -34.87 -10.88 3.23
CA GLY A 27 -35.01 -9.56 3.84
C GLY A 27 -33.85 -9.21 4.78
N ALA A 28 -33.43 -10.17 5.61
CA ALA A 28 -32.29 -10.00 6.50
C ALA A 28 -30.98 -9.79 5.71
N ALA A 29 -30.73 -10.58 4.66
CA ALA A 29 -29.59 -10.41 3.79
C ALA A 29 -29.58 -9.04 3.09
N ALA A 30 -30.74 -8.61 2.57
CA ALA A 30 -30.88 -7.29 1.95
C ALA A 30 -30.67 -6.14 2.95
N ALA A 31 -31.15 -6.29 4.19
CA ALA A 31 -30.93 -5.30 5.24
C ALA A 31 -29.45 -5.23 5.71
N CYS A 32 -28.73 -6.35 5.72
CA CYS A 32 -27.31 -6.39 6.08
C CYS A 32 -26.39 -5.85 4.97
N TRP A 33 -26.81 -5.93 3.71
CA TRP A 33 -25.98 -5.53 2.56
C TRP A 33 -25.41 -4.12 2.64
N PRO A 34 -26.21 -3.06 2.96
CA PRO A 34 -25.68 -1.70 3.07
C PRO A 34 -24.58 -1.56 4.13
N PHE A 35 -24.67 -2.30 5.23
CA PHE A 35 -23.64 -2.27 6.28
C PHE A 35 -22.34 -2.91 5.80
N ILE A 36 -22.42 -4.03 5.08
CA ILE A 36 -21.24 -4.67 4.49
C ILE A 36 -20.65 -3.77 3.39
N SER A 37 -21.51 -3.19 2.55
CA SER A 37 -21.09 -2.29 1.48
C SER A 37 -20.43 -1.01 1.99
N SER A 38 -20.85 -0.49 3.16
CA SER A 38 -20.24 0.69 3.79
C SER A 38 -18.82 0.45 4.29
N MET A 39 -18.38 -0.80 4.44
CA MET A 39 -17.00 -1.16 4.78
C MET A 39 -16.06 -1.14 3.57
N ASN A 40 -16.58 -1.06 2.35
CA ASN A 40 -15.76 -0.91 1.15
C ASN A 40 -15.09 0.48 1.12
N PRO A 41 -13.86 0.57 0.59
CA PRO A 41 -13.21 1.86 0.39
C PRO A 41 -14.08 2.80 -0.44
N SER A 42 -14.13 4.08 -0.07
CA SER A 42 -14.83 5.10 -0.85
C SER A 42 -14.17 5.28 -2.22
N SER A 43 -14.92 5.78 -3.21
CA SER A 43 -14.38 6.13 -4.54
C SER A 43 -13.20 7.09 -4.44
N ASP A 44 -13.25 8.07 -3.53
CA ASP A 44 -12.14 9.00 -3.26
C ASP A 44 -10.88 8.29 -2.76
N THR A 45 -11.02 7.21 -2.01
CA THR A 45 -9.89 6.40 -1.54
C THR A 45 -9.30 5.59 -2.68
N LEU A 46 -10.14 5.09 -3.59
CA LEU A 46 -9.70 4.36 -4.78
C LEU A 46 -9.04 5.29 -5.81
N GLU A 47 -9.55 6.50 -6.01
CA GLU A 47 -8.93 7.51 -6.87
C GLU A 47 -7.57 7.98 -6.32
N LYS A 48 -7.41 8.03 -5.00
CA LYS A 48 -6.13 8.33 -4.32
C LYS A 48 -5.21 7.11 -4.20
N ALA A 49 -5.62 5.94 -4.71
CA ALA A 49 -4.79 4.75 -4.70
C ALA A 49 -3.57 4.87 -5.62
N SER A 50 -3.63 5.73 -6.64
CA SER A 50 -2.50 6.07 -7.51
C SER A 50 -2.18 7.56 -7.49
N THR A 51 -0.90 7.90 -7.59
CA THR A 51 -0.41 9.28 -7.65
C THR A 51 0.52 9.43 -8.84
N GLU A 52 0.18 10.33 -9.75
CA GLU A 52 1.05 10.69 -10.88
C GLU A 52 2.07 11.76 -10.43
N VAL A 53 3.34 11.53 -10.72
CA VAL A 53 4.45 12.42 -10.35
C VAL A 53 5.24 12.80 -11.59
N ASN A 54 5.38 14.10 -11.83
CA ASN A 54 6.28 14.63 -12.86
C ASN A 54 7.70 14.69 -12.28
N ILE A 55 8.63 13.96 -12.88
CA ILE A 55 10.03 13.87 -12.45
C ILE A 55 10.99 14.73 -13.26
N SER A 56 10.53 15.40 -14.34
CA SER A 56 11.40 16.24 -15.20
C SER A 56 12.02 17.42 -14.47
N GLY A 57 11.35 17.90 -13.41
CA GLY A 57 11.83 19.02 -12.59
C GLY A 57 12.80 18.63 -11.47
N ILE A 58 13.09 17.33 -11.27
CA ILE A 58 13.96 16.86 -10.21
C ILE A 58 15.40 16.76 -10.74
N ALA A 59 16.24 17.72 -10.37
CA ALA A 59 17.64 17.70 -10.77
C ALA A 59 18.40 16.53 -10.12
N VAL A 60 19.52 16.12 -10.74
CA VAL A 60 20.40 15.07 -10.20
C VAL A 60 20.87 15.45 -8.79
N GLY A 61 20.76 14.54 -7.85
CA GLY A 61 21.05 14.73 -6.43
C GLY A 61 19.85 15.28 -5.62
N GLN A 62 18.79 15.75 -6.26
CA GLN A 62 17.60 16.26 -5.60
C GLN A 62 16.55 15.18 -5.34
N SER A 63 15.59 15.50 -4.47
CA SER A 63 14.45 14.65 -4.17
C SER A 63 13.18 15.48 -4.05
N GLN A 64 12.08 14.86 -4.42
CA GLN A 64 10.72 15.38 -4.22
C GLN A 64 9.96 14.45 -3.28
N THR A 65 9.18 15.03 -2.37
CA THR A 65 8.28 14.26 -1.51
C THR A 65 6.86 14.44 -2.04
N VAL A 66 6.20 13.30 -2.28
CA VAL A 66 4.80 13.27 -2.70
C VAL A 66 3.98 12.45 -1.70
N SER A 67 2.68 12.69 -1.64
CA SER A 67 1.78 11.90 -0.79
C SER A 67 1.15 10.77 -1.58
N TRP A 68 1.23 9.55 -1.05
CA TRP A 68 0.53 8.38 -1.59
C TRP A 68 -0.10 7.57 -0.45
N GLY A 69 -1.42 7.36 -0.51
CA GLY A 69 -2.16 6.66 0.54
C GLY A 69 -1.97 7.25 1.94
N GLY A 70 -1.82 8.59 2.04
CA GLY A 70 -1.58 9.29 3.30
C GLY A 70 -0.16 9.17 3.85
N LYS A 71 0.77 8.56 3.11
CA LYS A 71 2.18 8.42 3.49
C LYS A 71 3.06 9.26 2.58
N PRO A 72 4.14 9.87 3.11
CA PRO A 72 5.13 10.51 2.26
C PRO A 72 5.90 9.46 1.46
N VAL A 73 6.12 9.72 0.18
CA VAL A 73 6.98 8.93 -0.70
C VAL A 73 8.07 9.85 -1.22
N PHE A 74 9.31 9.42 -1.06
CA PHE A 74 10.47 10.10 -1.57
C PHE A 74 10.78 9.61 -2.98
N VAL A 75 10.81 10.53 -3.93
CA VAL A 75 11.28 10.31 -5.30
C VAL A 75 12.62 11.01 -5.42
N VAL A 76 13.68 10.26 -5.60
CA VAL A 76 15.07 10.75 -5.57
C VAL A 76 15.73 10.52 -6.92
N HIS A 77 16.28 11.59 -7.49
CA HIS A 77 17.17 11.51 -8.65
C HIS A 77 18.62 11.35 -8.16
N ARG A 78 19.12 10.12 -8.12
CA ARG A 78 20.42 9.77 -7.53
C ARG A 78 21.57 10.22 -8.38
N THR A 79 22.67 10.66 -7.73
CA THR A 79 23.93 10.93 -8.42
C THR A 79 24.66 9.62 -8.75
N PRO A 80 25.61 9.61 -9.71
CA PRO A 80 26.45 8.45 -10.01
C PRO A 80 27.20 7.92 -8.78
N GLU A 81 27.64 8.81 -7.89
CA GLU A 81 28.35 8.46 -6.65
C GLU A 81 27.42 7.73 -5.67
N GLN A 82 26.18 8.22 -5.52
CA GLN A 82 25.15 7.57 -4.68
C GLN A 82 24.82 6.18 -5.22
N ILE A 83 24.71 6.01 -6.53
CA ILE A 83 24.47 4.70 -7.15
C ILE A 83 25.68 3.78 -6.91
N ALA A 84 26.90 4.28 -7.12
CA ALA A 84 28.12 3.50 -6.91
C ALA A 84 28.29 3.04 -5.45
N SER A 85 27.92 3.87 -4.47
CA SER A 85 28.01 3.56 -3.04
C SER A 85 27.15 2.37 -2.62
N VAL A 86 26.02 2.13 -3.31
CA VAL A 86 25.06 1.08 -2.95
C VAL A 86 25.14 -0.16 -3.85
N LYS A 87 25.76 -0.04 -5.03
CA LYS A 87 25.76 -1.08 -6.07
C LYS A 87 26.34 -2.42 -5.60
N ASN A 88 27.42 -2.38 -4.82
CA ASN A 88 28.13 -3.57 -4.34
C ASN A 88 27.80 -3.93 -2.89
N SER A 89 26.86 -3.22 -2.27
CA SER A 89 26.39 -3.47 -0.92
C SER A 89 25.00 -4.11 -0.96
N GLN A 90 24.73 -5.03 -0.06
CA GLN A 90 23.40 -5.61 0.13
C GLN A 90 22.62 -4.95 1.28
N GLY A 91 23.17 -3.89 1.88
CA GLY A 91 22.63 -3.24 3.06
C GLY A 91 23.06 -3.94 4.35
N GLY A 92 22.31 -3.69 5.42
CA GLY A 92 22.62 -4.20 6.78
C GLY A 92 21.68 -5.32 7.22
N LYS A 93 20.71 -5.00 8.07
CA LYS A 93 19.85 -5.98 8.75
C LYS A 93 18.91 -6.76 7.83
N GLU A 94 18.50 -6.17 6.72
CA GLU A 94 17.63 -6.79 5.72
C GLU A 94 18.36 -6.73 4.37
N PRO A 95 19.16 -7.77 4.05
CA PRO A 95 19.93 -7.79 2.82
C PRO A 95 19.04 -7.77 1.58
N GLN A 96 19.31 -6.82 0.67
CA GLN A 96 18.59 -6.68 -0.58
C GLN A 96 19.49 -5.96 -1.60
N ALA A 97 19.52 -6.43 -2.85
CA ALA A 97 20.28 -5.75 -3.89
C ALA A 97 19.63 -4.42 -4.28
N ASP A 98 20.44 -3.42 -4.68
CA ASP A 98 19.92 -2.13 -5.15
C ASP A 98 18.99 -2.30 -6.38
N SER A 99 19.35 -3.22 -7.28
CA SER A 99 18.56 -3.56 -8.48
C SER A 99 17.17 -4.13 -8.21
N GLU A 100 16.93 -4.67 -7.02
CA GLU A 100 15.61 -5.15 -6.59
C GLU A 100 14.72 -4.03 -6.06
N ARG A 101 15.33 -2.88 -5.77
CA ARG A 101 14.67 -1.72 -5.17
C ARG A 101 14.40 -0.60 -6.16
N THR A 102 15.03 -0.64 -7.33
CA THR A 102 14.93 0.40 -8.35
C THR A 102 14.60 -0.21 -9.71
N LYS A 103 13.68 0.41 -10.45
CA LYS A 103 13.40 0.03 -11.85
C LYS A 103 14.41 0.66 -12.82
N GLN A 104 14.90 1.84 -12.48
CA GLN A 104 16.00 2.55 -13.16
C GLN A 104 17.00 2.99 -12.10
N PRO A 105 18.31 2.76 -12.30
CA PRO A 105 19.33 3.02 -11.27
C PRO A 105 19.36 4.46 -10.77
N GLU A 106 19.08 5.44 -11.63
CA GLU A 106 19.05 6.86 -11.29
C GLU A 106 17.83 7.27 -10.45
N TRP A 107 16.76 6.47 -10.45
CA TRP A 107 15.52 6.81 -9.75
C TRP A 107 15.26 5.87 -8.59
N LEU A 108 15.24 6.41 -7.39
CA LEU A 108 14.81 5.69 -6.19
C LEU A 108 13.45 6.23 -5.73
N VAL A 109 12.50 5.32 -5.54
CA VAL A 109 11.15 5.63 -5.03
C VAL A 109 10.92 4.80 -3.78
N VAL A 110 10.84 5.45 -2.61
CA VAL A 110 10.66 4.76 -1.33
C VAL A 110 9.64 5.48 -0.46
N VAL A 111 8.91 4.72 0.33
CA VAL A 111 8.01 5.28 1.35
C VAL A 111 8.84 5.90 2.46
N GLY A 112 8.69 7.20 2.67
CA GLY A 112 9.43 8.00 3.66
C GLY A 112 8.93 7.82 5.09
N VAL A 113 8.73 6.55 5.50
CA VAL A 113 8.24 6.18 6.83
C VAL A 113 9.19 5.17 7.45
N CYS A 114 9.83 5.57 8.54
CA CYS A 114 10.75 4.71 9.28
C CYS A 114 10.04 3.46 9.80
N THR A 115 10.60 2.30 9.52
CA THR A 115 10.02 0.99 9.87
C THR A 115 10.08 0.66 11.36
N HIS A 116 10.71 1.52 12.19
CA HIS A 116 10.67 1.37 13.64
C HIS A 116 9.31 1.78 14.23
N MET A 117 8.95 3.08 14.14
CA MET A 117 7.73 3.64 14.73
C MET A 117 7.05 4.70 13.84
N GLY A 118 7.32 4.74 12.55
CA GLY A 118 6.59 5.59 11.62
C GLY A 118 7.07 7.03 11.49
N CYS A 119 8.20 7.43 12.11
CA CYS A 119 8.76 8.77 11.93
C CYS A 119 9.23 8.98 10.49
N ILE A 120 9.24 10.22 10.03
CA ILE A 120 9.73 10.57 8.69
C ILE A 120 11.25 10.78 8.78
N PRO A 121 12.07 9.98 8.05
CA PRO A 121 13.52 10.16 8.02
C PRO A 121 13.91 11.44 7.25
N SER A 122 14.96 12.08 7.68
CA SER A 122 15.56 13.23 6.99
C SER A 122 16.65 12.78 6.02
N ARG A 123 16.73 13.43 4.87
CA ARG A 123 17.77 13.16 3.86
C ARG A 123 19.14 13.60 4.37
N THR A 124 20.15 12.76 4.12
CA THR A 124 21.59 13.04 4.34
C THR A 124 22.36 12.73 3.07
N GLU A 125 23.66 13.06 3.03
CA GLU A 125 24.53 12.72 1.89
C GLU A 125 24.65 11.20 1.69
N GLU A 126 24.68 10.45 2.79
CA GLU A 126 24.86 8.99 2.80
C GLU A 126 23.55 8.20 2.69
N GLY A 127 22.38 8.88 2.71
CA GLY A 127 21.07 8.26 2.66
C GLY A 127 20.03 8.97 3.50
N TRP A 128 19.51 8.33 4.57
CA TRP A 128 18.53 8.93 5.46
C TRP A 128 18.83 8.62 6.92
N LEU A 129 18.59 9.60 7.76
CA LEU A 129 18.64 9.49 9.22
C LEU A 129 17.23 9.70 9.80
N CYS A 130 16.73 8.73 10.56
CA CYS A 130 15.52 8.89 11.34
C CYS A 130 15.84 9.63 12.65
N PRO A 131 15.32 10.87 12.85
CA PRO A 131 15.67 11.68 14.01
C PRO A 131 15.11 11.16 15.34
N CYS A 132 14.07 10.31 15.29
CA CYS A 132 13.42 9.83 16.49
C CYS A 132 14.30 8.88 17.32
N HIS A 133 14.98 7.92 16.69
CA HIS A 133 15.77 6.90 17.38
C HIS A 133 17.07 6.53 16.64
N GLY A 134 17.52 7.36 15.70
CA GLY A 134 18.81 7.19 15.06
C GLY A 134 18.93 6.03 14.06
N SER A 135 17.81 5.56 13.48
CA SER A 135 17.92 4.59 12.39
C SER A 135 18.54 5.22 11.14
N LEU A 136 19.58 4.60 10.60
CA LEU A 136 20.31 5.02 9.41
C LEU A 136 19.95 4.13 8.23
N TYR A 137 19.64 4.74 7.10
CA TYR A 137 19.38 4.05 5.83
C TYR A 137 20.33 4.58 4.76
N ASP A 138 20.76 3.71 3.86
CA ASP A 138 21.65 4.07 2.75
C ASP A 138 20.91 4.76 1.60
N ASN A 139 21.66 5.09 0.53
CA ASN A 139 21.13 5.71 -0.69
C ASN A 139 20.21 4.81 -1.52
N SER A 140 19.91 3.60 -1.07
CA SER A 140 18.89 2.68 -1.59
C SER A 140 17.71 2.51 -0.64
N GLY A 141 17.71 3.21 0.51
CA GLY A 141 16.70 3.08 1.56
C GLY A 141 16.80 1.80 2.35
N ARG A 142 17.95 1.12 2.36
CA ARG A 142 18.18 -0.09 3.14
C ARG A 142 18.67 0.29 4.53
N ILE A 143 18.17 -0.40 5.54
CA ILE A 143 18.59 -0.18 6.93
C ILE A 143 20.05 -0.62 7.12
N LEU A 144 20.89 0.30 7.57
CA LEU A 144 22.26 0.04 7.93
C LEU A 144 22.40 -0.18 9.43
N HIS A 145 21.83 0.72 10.22
CA HIS A 145 22.02 0.76 11.66
C HIS A 145 20.79 1.34 12.37
N GLY A 146 20.63 1.02 13.67
CA GLY A 146 19.58 1.55 14.52
C GLY A 146 18.44 0.55 14.82
N PRO A 147 17.36 0.99 15.48
CA PRO A 147 16.30 0.11 15.94
C PRO A 147 15.33 -0.36 14.84
N ALA A 148 15.28 0.31 13.68
CA ALA A 148 14.42 -0.11 12.58
C ALA A 148 14.71 -1.55 12.15
N PRO A 149 13.69 -2.41 11.99
CA PRO A 149 13.87 -3.82 11.63
C PRO A 149 14.03 -4.06 10.12
N LYS A 150 13.49 -3.17 9.29
CA LYS A 150 13.36 -3.36 7.83
C LYS A 150 13.83 -2.14 7.05
N ASN A 151 14.11 -2.38 5.77
CA ASN A 151 14.34 -1.34 4.77
C ASN A 151 13.12 -0.41 4.64
N LEU A 152 13.30 0.80 4.12
CA LEU A 152 12.20 1.64 3.69
C LEU A 152 11.43 0.90 2.59
N ALA A 153 10.10 0.87 2.66
CA ALA A 153 9.30 0.15 1.69
C ALA A 153 9.39 0.81 0.31
N VAL A 154 9.49 -0.02 -0.74
CA VAL A 154 9.33 0.42 -2.13
C VAL A 154 7.84 0.28 -2.48
N PRO A 155 7.12 1.37 -2.80
CA PRO A 155 5.74 1.26 -3.23
C PRO A 155 5.67 0.64 -4.64
N PRO A 156 4.54 0.05 -5.05
CA PRO A 156 4.34 -0.27 -6.45
C PRO A 156 4.38 1.03 -7.27
N TYR A 157 5.17 1.07 -8.33
CA TYR A 157 5.24 2.21 -9.23
C TYR A 157 5.68 1.79 -10.62
N LYS A 158 5.37 2.62 -11.62
CA LYS A 158 5.83 2.41 -13.00
C LYS A 158 6.20 3.74 -13.66
N PHE A 159 7.13 3.68 -14.62
CA PHE A 159 7.40 4.79 -15.52
C PHE A 159 6.36 4.78 -16.65
N VAL A 160 5.68 5.89 -16.84
CA VAL A 160 4.73 6.09 -17.96
C VAL A 160 5.45 6.74 -19.14
N SER A 161 6.40 7.60 -18.85
CA SER A 161 7.29 8.24 -19.79
C SER A 161 8.63 8.56 -19.11
N ASN A 162 9.56 9.16 -19.86
CA ASN A 162 10.83 9.62 -19.28
C ASN A 162 10.64 10.69 -18.18
N ASP A 163 9.50 11.40 -18.20
CA ASP A 163 9.24 12.53 -17.32
C ASP A 163 8.17 12.25 -16.25
N LYS A 164 7.59 11.03 -16.25
CA LYS A 164 6.44 10.72 -15.39
C LYS A 164 6.49 9.32 -14.83
N ILE A 165 6.20 9.23 -13.53
CA ILE A 165 5.94 7.97 -12.84
C ILE A 165 4.52 7.97 -12.25
N ILE A 166 3.91 6.78 -12.15
CA ILE A 166 2.70 6.54 -11.38
C ILE A 166 3.08 5.67 -10.19
N ILE A 167 2.75 6.13 -8.99
CA ILE A 167 2.90 5.40 -7.73
C ILE A 167 1.54 4.83 -7.34
N GLY A 168 1.50 3.56 -6.93
CA GLY A 168 0.27 2.82 -6.61
C GLY A 168 -0.11 1.79 -7.68
N GLU A 169 0.59 1.79 -8.81
CA GLU A 169 0.44 0.81 -9.87
C GLU A 169 1.80 0.17 -10.20
N ALA A 170 1.82 -1.12 -10.49
CA ALA A 170 3.02 -1.88 -10.83
C ALA A 170 3.19 -2.06 -12.34
#